data_97b406347e6c67c8bb34619d344388c0
#
_entry.id   97b406347e6c67c8bb34619d344388c0
#
_cell.length_a   1.000
_cell.length_b   1.000
_cell.length_c   1.000
_cell.angle_alpha   90.00
_cell.angle_beta   90.00
_cell.angle_gamma   90.00
#
_symmetry.space_group_name_H-M   'P 1'
#
loop_
_entity.id
_entity.type
_entity.pdbx_description
1 polymer ?
#
loop_
_entity_poly.entity_id
_entity_poly.type
_entity_poly.pdbx_seq_one_letter_code
_entity_poly.pdbx_strand_id
1 'polypeptide(L)'
;TVLRTAKPGRMQIKLSTGRQFRMGGNSLLQLKNSTVKLEKGALIGWIQPGLKNRQPFTIQTRHATASIQGTTVFIELDDEKLKIFSWEGEVKVDTTNGESHTLRSGEQLLVDLNQATVTWPSPVKIKEAEASRRLTKSRLINGFAIPMDTLQDIERELGVKALDPS
;
A
#
# COMPACT_ATOMS: atom_id res chain seq x y z
N THR A 1 11.33 -13.92 -8.95
CA THR A 1 10.37 -13.54 -10.00
C THR A 1 10.22 -12.03 -10.07
N VAL A 2 10.32 -11.50 -11.25
CA VAL A 2 10.15 -10.06 -11.50
C VAL A 2 8.81 -9.84 -12.17
N LEU A 3 8.02 -8.91 -11.64
CA LEU A 3 6.74 -8.50 -12.21
C LEU A 3 6.84 -7.05 -12.69
N ARG A 4 6.34 -6.81 -13.88
CA ARG A 4 6.38 -5.48 -14.50
C ARG A 4 5.01 -5.17 -15.13
N THR A 5 4.55 -3.94 -14.95
CA THR A 5 3.38 -3.44 -15.66
C THR A 5 3.77 -2.25 -16.52
N ALA A 6 3.17 -2.16 -17.71
CA ALA A 6 3.26 -0.98 -18.57
C ALA A 6 2.13 -0.02 -18.22
N LYS A 7 2.24 1.23 -18.65
CA LYS A 7 1.16 2.21 -18.54
C LYS A 7 0.20 2.02 -19.74
N PRO A 8 -1.12 1.89 -19.55
CA PRO A 8 -1.91 2.00 -18.32
C PRO A 8 -2.21 0.66 -17.62
N GLY A 9 -1.37 -0.33 -17.76
CA GLY A 9 -1.62 -1.68 -17.25
C GLY A 9 -1.83 -1.74 -15.74
N ARG A 10 -2.54 -2.79 -15.29
CA ARG A 10 -2.77 -3.10 -13.88
C ARG A 10 -2.73 -4.60 -13.72
N MET A 11 -2.34 -5.07 -12.55
CA MET A 11 -2.23 -6.50 -12.26
C MET A 11 -2.63 -6.77 -10.83
N GLN A 12 -3.38 -7.85 -10.60
CA GLN A 12 -3.64 -8.35 -9.26
C GLN A 12 -2.96 -9.70 -9.08
N ILE A 13 -2.29 -9.87 -7.95
CA ILE A 13 -1.57 -11.10 -7.60
C ILE A 13 -2.10 -11.60 -6.26
N LYS A 14 -2.39 -12.89 -6.19
CA LYS A 14 -2.76 -13.59 -4.97
C LYS A 14 -1.69 -14.61 -4.65
N LEU A 15 -1.07 -14.48 -3.48
CA LEU A 15 -0.09 -15.44 -2.98
C LEU A 15 -0.80 -16.55 -2.20
N SER A 16 -0.16 -17.72 -2.10
CA SER A 16 -0.75 -18.92 -1.50
C SER A 16 -1.12 -18.75 -0.02
N THR A 17 -0.58 -17.77 0.66
CA THR A 17 -0.80 -17.53 2.09
C THR A 17 -1.87 -16.49 2.39
N GLY A 18 -2.72 -16.16 1.41
CA GLY A 18 -3.76 -15.14 1.54
C GLY A 18 -3.28 -13.72 1.42
N ARG A 19 -1.99 -13.50 1.18
CA ARG A 19 -1.43 -12.18 0.87
C ARG A 19 -1.79 -11.83 -0.56
N GLN A 20 -2.30 -10.62 -0.75
CA GLN A 20 -2.73 -10.15 -2.06
C GLN A 20 -2.22 -8.74 -2.30
N PHE A 21 -1.98 -8.41 -3.56
CA PHE A 21 -1.64 -7.05 -3.92
C PHE A 21 -2.06 -6.73 -5.36
N ARG A 22 -2.23 -5.45 -5.62
CA ARG A 22 -2.47 -4.91 -6.95
C ARG A 22 -1.36 -3.92 -7.29
N MET A 23 -0.85 -4.02 -8.52
CA MET A 23 0.14 -3.09 -9.06
C MET A 23 -0.52 -2.10 -9.99
N GLY A 24 -0.14 -0.84 -9.90
CA GLY A 24 -0.52 0.18 -10.89
C GLY A 24 0.30 0.09 -12.16
N GLY A 25 0.02 0.97 -13.11
CA GLY A 25 0.79 1.06 -14.35
C GLY A 25 2.22 1.54 -14.10
N ASN A 26 3.11 1.14 -15.01
CA ASN A 26 4.52 1.52 -14.95
C ASN A 26 5.20 1.14 -13.62
N SER A 27 4.86 -0.04 -13.10
CA SER A 27 5.40 -0.56 -11.85
C SER A 27 6.34 -1.72 -12.11
N LEU A 28 7.33 -1.84 -11.24
CA LEU A 28 8.31 -2.93 -11.26
C LEU A 28 8.50 -3.43 -9.84
N LEU A 29 8.32 -4.73 -9.63
CA LEU A 29 8.59 -5.34 -8.34
C LEU A 29 9.26 -6.70 -8.48
N GLN A 30 9.91 -7.14 -7.41
CA GLN A 30 10.50 -8.46 -7.30
C GLN A 30 9.76 -9.26 -6.22
N LEU A 31 9.41 -10.49 -6.57
CA LEU A 31 8.91 -11.46 -5.61
C LEU A 31 10.05 -12.38 -5.22
N LYS A 32 10.35 -12.44 -3.93
CA LYS A 32 11.39 -13.33 -3.40
C LYS A 32 10.87 -13.96 -2.12
N ASN A 33 10.62 -15.27 -2.16
CA ASN A 33 9.96 -16.00 -1.08
C ASN A 33 8.61 -15.35 -0.74
N SER A 34 8.42 -14.88 0.50
CA SER A 34 7.18 -14.22 0.93
C SER A 34 7.30 -12.69 0.92
N THR A 35 8.38 -12.15 0.37
CA THR A 35 8.64 -10.71 0.38
C THR A 35 8.43 -10.12 -0.99
N VAL A 36 7.72 -9.00 -1.02
CA VAL A 36 7.53 -8.19 -2.23
C VAL A 36 8.45 -6.98 -2.12
N LYS A 37 9.31 -6.78 -3.13
CA LYS A 37 10.17 -5.60 -3.18
C LYS A 37 9.69 -4.70 -4.32
N LEU A 38 9.20 -3.51 -3.98
CA LEU A 38 8.78 -2.50 -4.95
C LEU A 38 9.99 -1.68 -5.37
N GLU A 39 10.34 -1.75 -6.65
CA GLU A 39 11.45 -0.96 -7.22
C GLU A 39 10.97 0.42 -7.68
N LYS A 40 9.79 0.48 -8.27
CA LYS A 40 9.14 1.73 -8.70
C LYS A 40 7.66 1.48 -8.97
N GLY A 41 6.86 2.53 -8.92
CA GLY A 41 5.44 2.49 -9.25
C GLY A 41 4.56 2.51 -8.03
N ALA A 42 3.38 1.93 -8.14
CA ALA A 42 2.36 1.94 -7.10
C ALA A 42 1.84 0.55 -6.81
N LEU A 43 1.59 0.29 -5.53
CA LEU A 43 1.12 -1.00 -5.06
C LEU A 43 0.14 -0.80 -3.91
N ILE A 44 -0.96 -1.55 -3.93
CA ILE A 44 -1.84 -1.71 -2.76
C ILE A 44 -1.78 -3.17 -2.34
N GLY A 45 -1.51 -3.41 -1.06
CA GLY A 45 -1.36 -4.77 -0.52
C GLY A 45 -2.25 -4.99 0.69
N TRP A 46 -2.73 -6.22 0.85
CA TRP A 46 -3.57 -6.62 1.98
C TRP A 46 -3.44 -8.11 2.23
N ILE A 47 -3.97 -8.54 3.38
CA ILE A 47 -4.08 -9.96 3.72
C ILE A 47 -5.56 -10.29 3.74
N GLN A 48 -5.94 -11.43 3.13
CA GLN A 48 -7.33 -11.88 3.09
C GLN A 48 -7.93 -11.91 4.50
N PRO A 49 -9.08 -11.26 4.75
CA PRO A 49 -9.73 -11.27 6.06
C PRO A 49 -10.17 -12.68 6.48
N GLY A 50 -10.22 -12.91 7.79
CA GLY A 50 -10.75 -14.16 8.36
C GLY A 50 -9.78 -15.33 8.40
N LEU A 51 -8.54 -15.17 7.92
CA LEU A 51 -7.53 -16.22 8.04
C LEU A 51 -7.01 -16.32 9.47
N LYS A 52 -6.90 -17.55 9.97
CA LYS A 52 -6.23 -17.82 11.23
C LYS A 52 -4.73 -17.87 11.02
N ASN A 53 -3.95 -17.48 12.03
CA ASN A 53 -2.48 -17.53 12.00
C ASN A 53 -1.88 -16.77 10.81
N ARG A 54 -2.33 -15.54 10.61
CA ARG A 54 -1.80 -14.69 9.54
C ARG A 54 -0.32 -14.41 9.75
N GLN A 55 0.47 -14.70 8.74
CA GLN A 55 1.85 -14.24 8.70
C GLN A 55 1.89 -12.79 8.25
N PRO A 56 2.78 -11.95 8.81
CA PRO A 56 2.92 -10.59 8.34
C PRO A 56 3.24 -10.53 6.85
N PHE A 57 2.64 -9.57 6.14
CA PHE A 57 2.97 -9.30 4.76
C PHE A 57 4.01 -8.17 4.75
N THR A 58 5.16 -8.45 4.19
CA THR A 58 6.28 -7.51 4.16
C THR A 58 6.47 -6.98 2.75
N ILE A 59 6.45 -5.66 2.61
CA ILE A 59 6.69 -4.96 1.36
C ILE A 59 7.92 -4.10 1.55
N GLN A 60 8.97 -4.38 0.77
CA GLN A 60 10.23 -3.66 0.85
C GLN A 60 10.34 -2.63 -0.26
N THR A 61 11.02 -1.53 0.04
CA THR A 61 11.58 -0.60 -0.94
C THR A 61 13.06 -0.41 -0.60
N ARG A 62 13.80 0.30 -1.45
CA ARG A 62 15.20 0.62 -1.13
C ARG A 62 15.35 1.59 0.05
N HIS A 63 14.26 2.18 0.53
CA HIS A 63 14.28 3.17 1.62
C HIS A 63 13.68 2.66 2.92
N ALA A 64 12.76 1.71 2.85
CA ALA A 64 12.03 1.25 4.03
C ALA A 64 11.35 -0.08 3.78
N THR A 65 10.96 -0.74 4.87
CA THR A 65 10.16 -1.96 4.86
C THR A 65 8.84 -1.68 5.57
N ALA A 66 7.74 -1.96 4.91
CA ALA A 66 6.39 -1.87 5.49
C ALA A 66 5.90 -3.28 5.81
N SER A 67 5.47 -3.48 7.05
CA SER A 67 4.92 -4.76 7.51
C SER A 67 3.47 -4.58 7.92
N ILE A 68 2.59 -5.43 7.40
CA ILE A 68 1.17 -5.38 7.69
C ILE A 68 0.67 -6.72 8.21
N GLN A 69 -0.35 -6.64 9.06
CA GLN A 69 -1.02 -7.81 9.63
C GLN A 69 -2.48 -7.42 9.87
N GLY A 70 -3.38 -7.82 8.97
CA GLY A 70 -4.78 -7.39 9.00
C GLY A 70 -4.98 -5.94 8.58
N THR A 71 -4.29 -5.49 7.55
CA THR A 71 -4.17 -4.09 7.13
C THR A 71 -4.24 -4.00 5.61
N THR A 72 -4.64 -2.83 5.11
CA THR A 72 -4.52 -2.49 3.68
C THR A 72 -3.61 -1.28 3.55
N VAL A 73 -2.50 -1.46 2.85
CA VAL A 73 -1.47 -0.43 2.68
C VAL A 73 -1.30 -0.05 1.22
N PHE A 74 -1.12 1.24 0.96
CA PHE A 74 -0.75 1.77 -0.35
C PHE A 74 0.67 2.31 -0.29
N ILE A 75 1.49 1.94 -1.28
CA ILE A 75 2.87 2.41 -1.40
C ILE A 75 3.10 2.89 -2.83
N GLU A 76 3.65 4.09 -2.95
CA GLU A 76 4.00 4.68 -4.23
C GLU A 76 5.44 5.19 -4.16
N LEU A 77 6.25 4.79 -5.14
CA LEU A 77 7.66 5.11 -5.17
C LEU A 77 8.06 5.56 -6.57
N ASP A 78 8.68 6.74 -6.64
CA ASP A 78 9.39 7.21 -7.82
C ASP A 78 10.77 7.75 -7.41
N ASP A 79 11.46 8.43 -8.30
CA ASP A 79 12.81 8.96 -8.02
C ASP A 79 12.80 10.14 -7.04
N GLU A 80 11.66 10.80 -6.89
CA GLU A 80 11.54 12.04 -6.11
C GLU A 80 10.89 11.84 -4.76
N LYS A 81 9.99 10.86 -4.63
CA LYS A 81 9.21 10.69 -3.40
C LYS A 81 8.82 9.25 -3.14
N LEU A 82 8.59 8.96 -1.86
CA LEU A 82 8.00 7.73 -1.37
C LEU A 82 6.76 8.11 -0.55
N LYS A 83 5.63 7.48 -0.86
CA LYS A 83 4.39 7.62 -0.09
C LYS A 83 4.00 6.26 0.47
N ILE A 84 3.75 6.20 1.77
CA ILE A 84 3.18 5.03 2.43
C ILE A 84 1.91 5.50 3.13
N PHE A 85 0.79 4.83 2.86
CA PHE A 85 -0.52 5.23 3.37
C PHE A 85 -1.28 4.01 3.88
N SER A 86 -1.81 4.09 5.10
CA SER A 86 -2.69 3.06 5.64
C SER A 86 -4.13 3.37 5.28
N TRP A 87 -4.74 2.53 4.43
CA TRP A 87 -6.17 2.61 4.15
C TRP A 87 -7.01 2.12 5.33
N GLU A 88 -6.53 1.11 6.04
CA GLU A 88 -7.15 0.61 7.26
C GLU A 88 -6.11 -0.23 8.02
N GLY A 89 -6.13 -0.15 9.36
CA GLY A 89 -5.27 -0.91 10.24
C GLY A 89 -3.88 -0.31 10.43
N GLU A 90 -3.04 -1.01 11.15
CA GLU A 90 -1.68 -0.59 11.50
C GLU A 90 -0.66 -1.05 10.47
N VAL A 91 0.17 -0.12 10.01
CA VAL A 91 1.33 -0.40 9.16
C VAL A 91 2.58 -0.05 9.95
N LYS A 92 3.47 -1.00 10.12
CA LYS A 92 4.76 -0.78 10.74
C LYS A 92 5.80 -0.50 9.67
N VAL A 93 6.47 0.64 9.76
CA VAL A 93 7.48 1.06 8.78
C VAL A 93 8.84 1.13 9.47
N ASP A 94 9.78 0.33 8.99
CA ASP A 94 11.17 0.35 9.45
C ASP A 94 12.03 0.94 8.33
N THR A 95 12.72 2.04 8.63
CA THR A 95 13.54 2.76 7.65
C THR A 95 14.95 2.18 7.60
N THR A 96 15.64 2.41 6.48
CA THR A 96 17.03 1.95 6.32
C THR A 96 18.01 2.69 7.21
N ASN A 97 17.63 3.87 7.74
CA ASN A 97 18.46 4.62 8.69
C ASN A 97 18.19 4.27 10.16
N GLY A 98 17.38 3.24 10.43
CA GLY A 98 17.15 2.73 11.78
C GLY A 98 15.96 3.32 12.52
N GLU A 99 15.14 4.15 11.88
CA GLU A 99 13.91 4.66 12.50
C GLU A 99 12.75 3.68 12.33
N SER A 100 11.79 3.75 13.23
CA SER A 100 10.53 3.00 13.14
C SER A 100 9.35 3.96 13.26
N HIS A 101 8.36 3.78 12.41
CA HIS A 101 7.13 4.55 12.42
C HIS A 101 5.94 3.59 12.36
N THR A 102 4.84 3.97 12.99
CA THR A 102 3.59 3.22 12.92
C THR A 102 2.52 4.11 12.33
N LEU A 103 1.91 3.64 11.23
CA LEU A 103 0.76 4.32 10.62
C LEU A 103 -0.51 3.64 11.10
N ARG A 104 -1.49 4.43 11.49
CA ARG A 104 -2.84 3.97 11.77
C ARG A 104 -3.76 4.31 10.60
N SER A 105 -5.00 3.81 10.65
CA SER A 105 -5.99 4.05 9.58
C SER A 105 -6.07 5.53 9.19
N GLY A 106 -5.87 5.83 7.91
CA GLY A 106 -5.91 7.20 7.37
C GLY A 106 -4.62 8.00 7.54
N GLU A 107 -3.56 7.40 8.08
CA GLU A 107 -2.28 8.07 8.24
C GLU A 107 -1.33 7.79 7.08
N GLN A 108 -0.50 8.77 6.75
CA GLN A 108 0.49 8.65 5.69
C GLN A 108 1.87 9.13 6.12
N LEU A 109 2.89 8.57 5.47
CA LEU A 109 4.25 9.11 5.40
C LEU A 109 4.49 9.54 3.97
N LEU A 110 4.89 10.80 3.79
CA LEU A 110 5.28 11.34 2.49
C LEU A 110 6.72 11.82 2.61
N VAL A 111 7.63 11.15 1.92
CA VAL A 111 9.08 11.35 2.06
C VAL A 111 9.64 11.93 0.78
N ASP A 112 10.35 13.06 0.90
CA ASP A 112 11.07 13.67 -0.21
C ASP A 112 12.43 12.98 -0.35
N LEU A 113 12.66 12.37 -1.50
CA LEU A 113 13.90 11.66 -1.80
C LEU A 113 14.95 12.50 -2.52
N ASN A 114 14.63 13.76 -2.85
CA ASN A 114 15.54 14.67 -3.54
C ASN A 114 16.53 15.38 -2.60
N GLN A 115 16.56 14.98 -1.33
CA GLN A 115 17.46 15.57 -0.35
C GLN A 115 18.77 14.78 -0.28
N ALA A 116 19.88 15.47 -0.02
CA ALA A 116 21.19 14.84 0.18
C ALA A 116 21.14 13.79 1.30
N THR A 117 20.39 14.09 2.37
CA THR A 117 20.07 13.15 3.44
C THR A 117 18.54 13.05 3.53
N VAL A 118 17.99 11.86 3.39
CA VAL A 118 16.55 11.63 3.48
C VAL A 118 16.10 11.78 4.92
N THR A 119 15.16 12.70 5.16
CA THR A 119 14.55 12.92 6.47
C THR A 119 13.14 12.34 6.49
N TRP A 120 12.84 11.56 7.52
CA TRP A 120 11.54 10.93 7.67
C TRP A 120 10.62 11.81 8.53
N PRO A 121 9.49 12.28 7.97
CA PRO A 121 8.53 13.06 8.76
C PRO A 121 7.73 12.14 9.70
N SER A 122 7.03 12.74 10.65
CA SER A 122 6.06 11.99 11.45
C SER A 122 4.83 11.65 10.60
N PRO A 123 4.15 10.53 10.90
CA PRO A 123 2.90 10.21 10.21
C PRO A 123 1.85 11.31 10.37
N VAL A 124 1.11 11.60 9.30
CA VAL A 124 0.06 12.61 9.27
C VAL A 124 -1.25 11.96 8.88
N LYS A 125 -2.29 12.20 9.68
CA LYS A 125 -3.64 11.74 9.35
C LYS A 125 -4.25 12.66 8.30
N ILE A 126 -4.71 12.09 7.18
CA ILE A 126 -5.41 12.87 6.14
C ILE A 126 -6.84 13.16 6.58
N LYS A 127 -7.40 14.26 6.08
CA LYS A 127 -8.79 14.63 6.36
C LYS A 127 -9.75 13.66 5.67
N GLU A 128 -10.95 13.51 6.23
CA GLU A 128 -11.98 12.64 5.68
C GLU A 128 -12.30 12.98 4.21
N ALA A 129 -12.38 14.26 3.87
CA ALA A 129 -12.61 14.70 2.50
C ALA A 129 -11.51 14.24 1.55
N GLU A 130 -10.26 14.27 1.98
CA GLU A 130 -9.12 13.78 1.20
C GLU A 130 -9.17 12.26 1.05
N ALA A 131 -9.51 11.54 2.12
CA ALA A 131 -9.67 10.09 2.09
C ALA A 131 -10.77 9.68 1.11
N SER A 132 -11.91 10.37 1.14
CA SER A 132 -13.03 10.13 0.23
C SER A 132 -12.63 10.36 -1.22
N ARG A 133 -11.91 11.45 -1.49
CA ARG A 133 -11.43 11.76 -2.84
C ARG A 133 -10.46 10.70 -3.34
N ARG A 134 -9.52 10.27 -2.52
CA ARG A 134 -8.57 9.20 -2.88
C ARG A 134 -9.29 7.89 -3.16
N LEU A 135 -10.25 7.53 -2.32
CA LEU A 135 -10.98 6.28 -2.47
C LEU A 135 -11.78 6.25 -3.77
N THR A 136 -12.48 7.33 -4.10
CA THR A 136 -13.26 7.40 -5.36
C THR A 136 -12.39 7.44 -6.60
N LYS A 137 -11.19 8.01 -6.53
CA LYS A 137 -10.29 8.15 -7.68
C LYS A 137 -9.29 7.00 -7.84
N SER A 138 -9.16 6.14 -6.84
CA SER A 138 -8.16 5.07 -6.89
C SER A 138 -8.50 4.02 -7.92
N ARG A 139 -7.68 3.90 -8.95
CA ARG A 139 -7.82 2.84 -9.96
C ARG A 139 -7.39 1.48 -9.41
N LEU A 140 -6.49 1.45 -8.43
CA LEU A 140 -6.09 0.21 -7.78
C LEU A 140 -7.23 -0.38 -6.97
N ILE A 141 -8.10 0.45 -6.40
CA ILE A 141 -9.28 0.00 -5.66
C ILE A 141 -10.45 -0.25 -6.60
N ASN A 142 -10.76 0.68 -7.49
CA ASN A 142 -11.99 0.67 -8.30
C ASN A 142 -11.82 0.15 -9.73
N GLY A 143 -10.60 0.00 -10.20
CA GLY A 143 -10.31 -0.34 -11.59
C GLY A 143 -10.30 -1.83 -11.92
N PHE A 144 -10.80 -2.69 -11.02
CA PHE A 144 -10.86 -4.13 -11.20
C PHE A 144 -12.31 -4.59 -11.13
N ALA A 145 -12.63 -5.67 -11.86
CA ALA A 145 -13.99 -6.21 -11.89
C ALA A 145 -14.44 -6.75 -10.54
N ILE A 146 -13.51 -7.34 -9.75
CA ILE A 146 -13.80 -7.89 -8.44
C ILE A 146 -13.31 -6.91 -7.38
N PRO A 147 -14.20 -6.47 -6.44
CA PRO A 147 -13.79 -5.60 -5.35
C PRO A 147 -12.73 -6.27 -4.45
N MET A 148 -11.92 -5.44 -3.79
CA MET A 148 -10.96 -5.92 -2.80
C MET A 148 -11.68 -6.50 -1.60
N ASP A 149 -11.11 -7.57 -1.03
CA ASP A 149 -11.66 -8.23 0.17
C ASP A 149 -11.79 -7.27 1.36
N THR A 150 -10.92 -6.26 1.43
CA THR A 150 -10.85 -5.33 2.56
C THR A 150 -11.56 -3.99 2.29
N LEU A 151 -12.27 -3.86 1.16
CA LEU A 151 -12.92 -2.58 0.80
C LEU A 151 -13.91 -2.12 1.87
N GLN A 152 -14.71 -3.03 2.42
CA GLN A 152 -15.66 -2.70 3.48
C GLN A 152 -14.96 -2.22 4.76
N ASP A 153 -13.81 -2.81 5.08
CA ASP A 153 -13.02 -2.39 6.24
C ASP A 153 -12.47 -0.98 6.04
N ILE A 154 -12.01 -0.65 4.83
CA ILE A 154 -11.57 0.70 4.48
C ILE A 154 -12.71 1.70 4.65
N GLU A 155 -13.87 1.39 4.09
CA GLU A 155 -15.04 2.27 4.14
C GLU A 155 -15.47 2.53 5.58
N ARG A 156 -15.48 1.49 6.41
CA ARG A 156 -15.84 1.60 7.82
C ARG A 156 -14.83 2.41 8.63
N GLU A 157 -13.54 2.13 8.47
CA GLU A 157 -12.48 2.79 9.26
C GLU A 157 -12.33 4.28 8.92
N LEU A 158 -12.52 4.65 7.66
CA LEU A 158 -12.35 6.02 7.22
C LEU A 158 -13.66 6.80 7.13
N GLY A 159 -14.81 6.14 7.31
CA GLY A 159 -16.11 6.78 7.23
C GLY A 159 -16.48 7.27 5.84
N VAL A 160 -15.93 6.63 4.81
CA VAL A 160 -16.12 7.03 3.41
C VAL A 160 -16.60 5.85 2.58
N LYS A 161 -17.03 6.10 1.33
CA LYS A 161 -17.46 5.05 0.43
C LYS A 161 -16.74 5.12 -0.90
N ALA A 162 -16.37 3.96 -1.43
CA ALA A 162 -15.82 3.82 -2.77
C ALA A 162 -16.92 4.05 -3.82
N LEU A 163 -16.50 4.14 -5.09
CA LEU A 163 -17.45 4.17 -6.20
C LEU A 163 -18.20 2.84 -6.27
N ASP A 164 -19.52 2.94 -6.49
CA ASP A 164 -20.33 1.78 -6.79
C ASP A 164 -19.91 1.25 -8.19
N PRO A 165 -19.50 -0.01 -8.30
CA PRO A 165 -19.08 -0.57 -9.58
C PRO A 165 -20.22 -0.84 -10.57
N SER A 166 -21.47 -0.59 -10.17
CA SER A 166 -22.64 -0.77 -11.02
C SER A 166 -22.63 0.11 -12.26
#